data_88f1afd419d0ef5f8fc3607bfaad1340
#
_entry.id   88f1afd419d0ef5f8fc3607bfaad1340
#
_cell.length_a   1.000
_cell.length_b   1.000
_cell.length_c   1.000
_cell.angle_alpha   90.00
_cell.angle_beta   90.00
_cell.angle_gamma   90.00
#
_symmetry.space_group_name_H-M   'P 1'
#
loop_
_entity.id
_entity.type
_entity.pdbx_description
1 polymer ?
#
loop_
_entity_poly.entity_id
_entity_poly.type
_entity_poly.pdbx_seq_one_letter_code
_entity_poly.pdbx_strand_id
1 'polypeptide(L)'
;SPSSMMGHAFLKLQGTNENGLKEHSFSYFAAFNIENSLQFYIDIITTGIDGAYILSPYKNKIDEYLIGEKRSLWEFDINLTTEEIERLKSHIWELKGHNIKYSLVSHNCNTAVVSILTTANPEFKTSNIKPFITPVEYLKELYNKQKIKKISIEPTEYMRKKIHKNGTKNILSANNSSRISIQYQSISPNYVLFQLSPVYQDIRDTNSAYHDELESKIGEIGLGYSFKKNKAFVESINILKMRSILDYTLEADYSKHFKLSLENDLSEESTNLKPTIEFGLGWGISDKMLSSYFLPKLGYRYNQYGNLYLAPEIGFI
;
A
#
# COMPACT_ATOMS: atom_id res chain seq x y z
N SER A 1 -2.23 6.20 -8.80
CA SER A 1 -0.83 5.78 -8.88
C SER A 1 -0.63 4.46 -8.13
N PRO A 2 0.16 3.47 -8.63
CA PRO A 2 0.45 2.23 -7.90
C PRO A 2 1.07 2.48 -6.52
N SER A 3 1.92 3.50 -6.37
CA SER A 3 2.49 3.92 -5.09
C SER A 3 1.42 4.40 -4.10
N SER A 4 0.30 4.89 -4.60
CA SER A 4 -0.79 5.40 -3.77
C SER A 4 -1.55 4.31 -3.02
N MET A 5 -1.52 3.06 -3.49
CA MET A 5 -2.24 1.95 -2.86
C MET A 5 -1.55 1.41 -1.59
N MET A 6 -0.26 1.71 -1.38
CA MET A 6 0.46 1.34 -0.15
C MET A 6 0.25 2.30 1.01
N GLY A 7 -0.53 3.35 0.80
CA GLY A 7 -0.65 4.46 1.74
C GLY A 7 0.53 5.44 1.60
N HIS A 8 0.29 6.68 1.91
CA HIS A 8 1.31 7.71 2.01
C HIS A 8 1.20 8.38 3.38
N ALA A 9 2.34 8.61 4.01
CA ALA A 9 2.42 9.29 5.29
C ALA A 9 3.14 10.64 5.14
N PHE A 10 2.64 11.66 5.80
CA PHE A 10 3.27 12.98 5.89
C PHE A 10 2.85 13.65 7.21
N LEU A 11 3.57 14.67 7.60
CA LEU A 11 3.26 15.44 8.80
C LEU A 11 2.39 16.65 8.44
N LYS A 12 1.32 16.86 9.19
CA LYS A 12 0.55 18.10 9.21
C LYS A 12 1.06 18.94 10.36
N LEU A 13 1.50 20.16 10.05
CA LEU A 13 1.97 21.15 11.00
C LEU A 13 0.92 22.25 11.11
N GLN A 14 0.45 22.50 12.32
CA GLN A 14 -0.58 23.49 12.59
C GLN A 14 -0.09 24.51 13.60
N GLY A 15 -0.38 25.77 13.35
CA GLY A 15 -0.05 26.88 14.25
C GLY A 15 -0.94 28.09 13.99
N THR A 16 -0.97 29.02 14.93
CA THR A 16 -1.69 30.29 14.81
C THR A 16 -0.72 31.45 14.74
N ASN A 17 -1.03 32.42 13.92
CA ASN A 17 -0.35 33.73 13.89
C ASN A 17 -1.40 34.87 13.87
N GLU A 18 -0.97 36.09 13.72
CA GLU A 18 -1.85 37.28 13.66
C GLU A 18 -2.95 37.17 12.58
N ASN A 19 -2.67 36.45 11.50
CA ASN A 19 -3.61 36.22 10.39
C ASN A 19 -4.46 34.94 10.56
N GLY A 20 -4.50 34.32 11.74
CA GLY A 20 -5.27 33.14 12.07
C GLY A 20 -4.51 31.83 11.91
N LEU A 21 -5.27 30.75 11.76
CA LEU A 21 -4.78 29.37 11.65
C LEU A 21 -3.96 29.19 10.36
N LYS A 22 -2.77 28.63 10.50
CA LYS A 22 -1.90 28.20 9.39
C LYS A 22 -1.65 26.72 9.47
N GLU A 23 -1.85 26.02 8.35
CA GLU A 23 -1.65 24.60 8.23
C GLU A 23 -0.72 24.31 7.05
N HIS A 24 0.30 23.51 7.31
CA HIS A 24 1.27 23.07 6.31
C HIS A 24 1.40 21.54 6.34
N SER A 25 1.74 20.96 5.22
CA SER A 25 2.16 19.57 5.11
C SER A 25 3.65 19.49 4.87
N PHE A 26 4.33 18.61 5.59
CA PHE A 26 5.72 18.25 5.35
C PHE A 26 5.78 16.82 4.88
N SER A 27 6.19 16.63 3.64
CA SER A 27 6.11 15.36 2.94
C SER A 27 7.45 14.99 2.31
N TYR A 28 7.73 13.70 2.20
CA TYR A 28 8.87 13.14 1.51
C TYR A 28 8.42 12.32 0.31
N PHE A 29 8.91 12.64 -0.86
CA PHE A 29 8.52 12.05 -2.14
C PHE A 29 9.71 11.56 -2.95
N ALA A 30 9.42 10.58 -3.80
CA ALA A 30 10.26 10.26 -4.95
C ALA A 30 10.17 11.35 -6.01
N ALA A 31 11.30 11.89 -6.46
CA ALA A 31 11.33 12.82 -7.57
C ALA A 31 11.02 12.05 -8.86
N PHE A 32 9.92 12.41 -9.50
CA PHE A 32 9.42 11.72 -10.69
C PHE A 32 10.12 12.22 -11.94
N ASN A 33 10.75 11.31 -12.70
CA ASN A 33 11.11 11.55 -14.09
C ASN A 33 10.34 10.54 -14.96
N ILE A 34 9.43 11.03 -15.81
CA ILE A 34 8.43 10.22 -16.54
C ILE A 34 9.05 9.40 -17.69
N GLU A 35 10.28 9.67 -18.09
CA GLU A 35 10.85 9.17 -19.34
C GLU A 35 11.09 7.64 -19.40
N ASN A 36 11.15 6.92 -18.25
CA ASN A 36 11.35 5.48 -18.20
C ASN A 36 10.58 4.81 -17.07
N SER A 37 9.27 4.62 -17.24
CA SER A 37 8.38 4.12 -16.18
C SER A 37 8.76 2.75 -15.60
N LEU A 38 9.26 1.80 -16.39
CA LEU A 38 9.68 0.48 -15.89
C LEU A 38 11.01 0.56 -15.12
N GLN A 39 11.99 1.30 -15.62
CA GLN A 39 13.27 1.53 -14.93
C GLN A 39 13.06 2.23 -13.60
N PHE A 40 12.14 3.20 -13.53
CA PHE A 40 11.76 3.87 -12.30
C PHE A 40 11.30 2.89 -11.21
N TYR A 41 10.44 1.91 -11.56
CA TYR A 41 9.98 0.91 -10.59
C TYR A 41 11.09 -0.05 -10.15
N ILE A 42 12.02 -0.38 -11.01
CA ILE A 42 13.19 -1.19 -10.67
C ILE A 42 14.08 -0.40 -9.71
N ASP A 43 14.41 0.84 -10.05
CA ASP A 43 15.32 1.67 -9.27
C ASP A 43 14.76 2.02 -7.89
N ILE A 44 13.48 2.33 -7.78
CA ILE A 44 12.84 2.64 -6.48
C ILE A 44 12.87 1.46 -5.50
N ILE A 45 12.91 0.23 -6.02
CA ILE A 45 13.00 -0.99 -5.20
C ILE A 45 14.47 -1.35 -4.89
N THR A 46 15.40 -1.13 -5.82
CA THR A 46 16.78 -1.63 -5.76
C THR A 46 17.78 -0.57 -5.29
N THR A 47 18.02 0.43 -6.10
CA THR A 47 19.08 1.45 -5.88
C THR A 47 18.58 2.73 -5.21
N GLY A 48 17.27 2.91 -5.18
CA GLY A 48 16.63 4.18 -4.81
C GLY A 48 16.76 5.22 -5.92
N ILE A 49 15.87 6.20 -5.87
CA ILE A 49 15.82 7.35 -6.76
C ILE A 49 15.91 8.64 -5.95
N ASP A 50 16.10 9.78 -6.61
CA ASP A 50 16.16 11.05 -5.90
C ASP A 50 14.85 11.31 -5.14
N GLY A 51 14.97 11.68 -3.88
CA GLY A 51 13.87 12.04 -3.01
C GLY A 51 13.94 13.51 -2.60
N ALA A 52 12.79 14.09 -2.36
CA ALA A 52 12.68 15.49 -1.96
C ALA A 52 11.75 15.68 -0.76
N TYR A 53 12.17 16.48 0.19
CA TYR A 53 11.33 17.00 1.26
C TYR A 53 10.62 18.26 0.81
N ILE A 54 9.30 18.28 0.92
CA ILE A 54 8.47 19.40 0.46
C ILE A 54 7.61 19.90 1.63
N LEU A 55 7.71 21.19 1.91
CA LEU A 55 6.81 21.91 2.80
C LEU A 55 5.85 22.73 1.93
N SER A 56 4.54 22.48 2.06
CA SER A 56 3.51 23.16 1.28
C SER A 56 2.28 23.47 2.13
N PRO A 57 1.40 24.39 1.74
CA PRO A 57 0.11 24.58 2.39
C PRO A 57 -0.67 23.27 2.45
N TYR A 58 -1.27 22.95 3.60
CA TYR A 58 -2.01 21.69 3.78
C TYR A 58 -3.19 21.56 2.81
N LYS A 59 -3.81 22.68 2.45
CA LYS A 59 -4.88 22.71 1.44
C LYS A 59 -4.47 22.06 0.12
N ASN A 60 -3.22 22.27 -0.31
CA ASN A 60 -2.73 21.64 -1.55
C ASN A 60 -2.77 20.11 -1.45
N LYS A 61 -2.51 19.54 -0.26
CA LYS A 61 -2.63 18.10 -0.01
C LYS A 61 -4.08 17.62 -0.01
N ILE A 62 -4.99 18.40 0.57
CA ILE A 62 -6.42 18.11 0.50
C ILE A 62 -6.86 18.03 -0.97
N ASP A 63 -6.53 19.05 -1.76
CA ASP A 63 -6.91 19.09 -3.18
C ASP A 63 -6.28 17.95 -3.99
N GLU A 64 -4.98 17.67 -3.76
CA GLU A 64 -4.26 16.55 -4.40
C GLU A 64 -4.93 15.21 -4.09
N TYR A 65 -5.21 14.92 -2.82
CA TYR A 65 -5.70 13.60 -2.41
C TYR A 65 -7.20 13.43 -2.62
N LEU A 66 -8.02 14.38 -2.17
CA LEU A 66 -9.47 14.21 -2.25
C LEU A 66 -10.01 14.38 -3.67
N ILE A 67 -9.44 15.31 -4.44
CA ILE A 67 -9.93 15.64 -5.79
C ILE A 67 -9.09 14.91 -6.85
N GLY A 68 -7.78 15.07 -6.82
CA GLY A 68 -6.88 14.53 -7.84
C GLY A 68 -6.74 13.01 -7.79
N GLU A 69 -6.46 12.44 -6.61
CA GLU A 69 -6.27 10.99 -6.44
C GLU A 69 -7.52 10.24 -5.98
N LYS A 70 -8.60 10.94 -5.62
CA LYS A 70 -9.84 10.38 -5.07
C LYS A 70 -9.59 9.49 -3.85
N ARG A 71 -8.77 9.96 -2.91
CA ARG A 71 -8.36 9.24 -1.70
C ARG A 71 -8.67 10.06 -0.46
N SER A 72 -9.27 9.41 0.53
CA SER A 72 -9.50 10.01 1.85
C SER A 72 -8.21 10.13 2.64
N LEU A 73 -8.10 11.16 3.46
CA LEU A 73 -7.00 11.39 4.38
C LEU A 73 -7.41 11.02 5.80
N TRP A 74 -6.58 10.22 6.47
CA TRP A 74 -6.69 9.96 7.89
C TRP A 74 -5.72 10.84 8.64
N GLU A 75 -6.21 11.60 9.62
CA GLU A 75 -5.41 12.48 10.47
C GLU A 75 -5.31 11.88 11.87
N PHE A 76 -4.10 11.95 12.43
CA PHE A 76 -3.76 11.44 13.74
C PHE A 76 -3.05 12.55 14.53
N ASP A 77 -3.71 13.07 15.55
CA ASP A 77 -3.12 14.10 16.42
C ASP A 77 -2.09 13.45 17.34
N ILE A 78 -0.82 13.79 17.15
CA ILE A 78 0.31 13.25 17.90
C ILE A 78 0.47 14.01 19.22
N ASN A 79 0.68 13.27 20.31
CA ASN A 79 0.92 13.83 21.63
C ASN A 79 2.39 14.24 21.77
N LEU A 80 2.69 15.51 21.51
CA LEU A 80 4.02 16.12 21.65
C LEU A 80 3.99 17.23 22.68
N THR A 81 5.07 17.39 23.44
CA THR A 81 5.31 18.56 24.30
C THR A 81 5.78 19.75 23.46
N THR A 82 5.82 20.94 24.06
CA THR A 82 6.32 22.15 23.38
C THR A 82 7.77 21.99 22.96
N GLU A 83 8.62 21.42 23.84
CA GLU A 83 10.03 21.18 23.56
C GLU A 83 10.25 20.17 22.42
N GLU A 84 9.41 19.13 22.37
CA GLU A 84 9.44 18.15 21.28
C GLU A 84 9.03 18.77 19.95
N ILE A 85 8.02 19.66 19.96
CA ILE A 85 7.59 20.42 18.77
C ILE A 85 8.73 21.32 18.27
N GLU A 86 9.44 22.00 19.16
CA GLU A 86 10.56 22.87 18.75
C GLU A 86 11.73 22.06 18.17
N ARG A 87 12.07 20.89 18.76
CA ARG A 87 13.07 19.97 18.17
C ARG A 87 12.63 19.48 16.78
N LEU A 88 11.35 19.10 16.64
CA LEU A 88 10.78 18.67 15.36
C LEU A 88 10.87 19.76 14.30
N LYS A 89 10.52 21.01 14.63
CA LYS A 89 10.63 22.16 13.70
C LYS A 89 12.07 22.40 13.28
N SER A 90 13.01 22.37 14.22
CA SER A 90 14.44 22.57 13.93
C SER A 90 14.94 21.49 12.96
N HIS A 91 14.58 20.23 13.19
CA HIS A 91 14.98 19.12 12.32
C HIS A 91 14.34 19.20 10.92
N ILE A 92 13.07 19.60 10.83
CA ILE A 92 12.42 19.86 9.53
C ILE A 92 13.17 20.95 8.76
N TRP A 93 13.65 21.98 9.46
CA TRP A 93 14.40 23.06 8.83
C TRP A 93 15.77 22.61 8.33
N GLU A 94 16.44 21.71 9.07
CA GLU A 94 17.71 21.10 8.66
C GLU A 94 17.52 20.21 7.40
N LEU A 95 16.42 19.49 7.31
CA LEU A 95 16.13 18.63 6.15
C LEU A 95 15.84 19.40 4.85
N LYS A 96 15.56 20.70 4.95
CA LYS A 96 15.27 21.54 3.79
C LYS A 96 16.48 21.62 2.87
N GLY A 97 16.29 21.22 1.62
CA GLY A 97 17.34 21.25 0.60
C GLY A 97 18.32 20.07 0.61
N HIS A 98 18.11 19.09 1.49
CA HIS A 98 18.86 17.85 1.45
C HIS A 98 18.20 16.84 0.49
N ASN A 99 18.99 16.30 -0.42
CA ASN A 99 18.58 15.22 -1.32
C ASN A 99 18.97 13.88 -0.70
N ILE A 100 17.98 13.14 -0.23
CA ILE A 100 18.13 11.77 0.27
C ILE A 100 17.49 10.84 -0.75
N LYS A 101 18.10 9.72 -1.08
CA LYS A 101 17.51 8.76 -2.01
C LYS A 101 16.25 8.14 -1.44
N TYR A 102 15.17 8.22 -2.19
CA TYR A 102 13.92 7.55 -1.89
C TYR A 102 14.00 6.09 -2.34
N SER A 103 13.73 5.18 -1.44
CA SER A 103 13.62 3.75 -1.71
C SER A 103 12.36 3.20 -1.07
N LEU A 104 11.61 2.42 -1.81
CA LEU A 104 10.38 1.83 -1.32
C LEU A 104 10.59 0.96 -0.07
N VAL A 105 11.73 0.31 0.02
CA VAL A 105 12.06 -0.65 1.09
C VAL A 105 12.72 0.04 2.29
N SER A 106 13.66 0.95 2.08
CA SER A 106 14.52 1.47 3.15
C SER A 106 14.23 2.91 3.57
N HIS A 107 13.95 3.80 2.61
CA HIS A 107 13.77 5.25 2.84
C HIS A 107 12.55 5.76 2.08
N ASN A 108 11.37 5.50 2.63
CA ASN A 108 10.09 5.92 2.06
C ASN A 108 9.42 7.02 2.91
N CYS A 109 8.24 7.45 2.51
CA CYS A 109 7.48 8.47 3.23
C CYS A 109 7.23 8.12 4.70
N ASN A 110 6.96 6.84 5.01
CA ASN A 110 6.72 6.40 6.38
C ASN A 110 8.00 6.44 7.22
N THR A 111 9.12 5.93 6.70
CA THR A 111 10.41 5.96 7.43
C THR A 111 10.89 7.41 7.65
N ALA A 112 10.58 8.33 6.75
CA ALA A 112 10.83 9.75 6.95
C ALA A 112 10.03 10.31 8.14
N VAL A 113 8.73 10.02 8.22
CA VAL A 113 7.88 10.41 9.36
C VAL A 113 8.41 9.81 10.67
N VAL A 114 8.74 8.51 10.67
CA VAL A 114 9.33 7.82 11.84
C VAL A 114 10.61 8.51 12.28
N SER A 115 11.53 8.83 11.36
CA SER A 115 12.80 9.50 11.66
C SER A 115 12.59 10.87 12.29
N ILE A 116 11.71 11.69 11.71
CA ILE A 116 11.42 13.04 12.18
C ILE A 116 10.80 13.00 13.58
N LEU A 117 9.81 12.13 13.83
CA LEU A 117 9.20 11.98 15.14
C LEU A 117 10.19 11.43 16.17
N THR A 118 11.06 10.49 15.78
CA THR A 118 12.10 9.91 16.66
C THR A 118 13.14 10.98 17.06
N THR A 119 13.47 11.93 16.17
CA THR A 119 14.35 13.06 16.49
C THR A 119 13.71 14.00 17.51
N ALA A 120 12.38 14.17 17.45
CA ALA A 120 11.65 14.95 18.45
C ALA A 120 11.65 14.24 19.82
N ASN A 121 11.38 12.95 19.85
CA ASN A 121 11.39 12.10 21.04
C ASN A 121 11.72 10.64 20.68
N PRO A 122 12.74 10.00 21.28
CA PRO A 122 13.12 8.61 21.02
C PRO A 122 12.01 7.57 21.23
N GLU A 123 10.99 7.86 22.03
CA GLU A 123 9.83 6.97 22.24
C GLU A 123 9.00 6.73 20.98
N PHE A 124 9.11 7.63 19.97
CA PHE A 124 8.48 7.45 18.67
C PHE A 124 9.24 6.46 17.77
N LYS A 125 10.40 5.99 18.19
CA LYS A 125 11.10 4.93 17.46
C LYS A 125 10.24 3.68 17.38
N THR A 126 10.16 3.10 16.16
CA THR A 126 9.46 1.84 15.99
C THR A 126 10.24 0.69 16.63
N SER A 127 9.52 -0.21 17.30
CA SER A 127 10.06 -1.47 17.83
C SER A 127 10.06 -2.61 16.80
N ASN A 128 9.42 -2.40 15.65
CA ASN A 128 9.33 -3.39 14.58
C ASN A 128 10.68 -3.57 13.87
N ILE A 129 11.16 -4.82 13.85
CA ILE A 129 12.42 -5.22 13.19
C ILE A 129 12.17 -5.58 11.70
N LYS A 130 10.96 -5.41 11.20
CA LYS A 130 10.60 -5.73 9.82
C LYS A 130 11.35 -4.83 8.83
N PRO A 131 11.78 -5.36 7.68
CA PRO A 131 12.43 -4.56 6.65
C PRO A 131 11.49 -3.50 6.04
N PHE A 132 10.19 -3.70 6.15
CA PHE A 132 9.16 -2.77 5.69
C PHE A 132 8.05 -2.64 6.73
N ILE A 133 7.71 -1.39 7.08
CA ILE A 133 6.63 -1.06 8.01
C ILE A 133 5.66 -0.11 7.27
N THR A 134 4.40 -0.51 7.21
CA THR A 134 3.36 0.34 6.61
C THR A 134 3.00 1.51 7.54
N PRO A 135 2.49 2.62 7.00
CA PRO A 135 1.99 3.73 7.82
C PRO A 135 0.99 3.28 8.89
N VAL A 136 0.07 2.37 8.55
CA VAL A 136 -0.95 1.87 9.48
C VAL A 136 -0.34 1.07 10.62
N GLU A 137 0.68 0.23 10.36
CA GLU A 137 1.38 -0.51 11.42
C GLU A 137 2.11 0.42 12.39
N TYR A 138 2.77 1.45 11.88
CA TYR A 138 3.41 2.46 12.71
C TYR A 138 2.39 3.21 13.56
N LEU A 139 1.28 3.63 12.98
CA LEU A 139 0.21 4.32 13.70
C LEU A 139 -0.44 3.44 14.78
N LYS A 140 -0.60 2.14 14.53
CA LYS A 140 -1.04 1.17 15.58
C LYS A 140 -0.05 1.13 16.74
N GLU A 141 1.24 1.10 16.46
CA GLU A 141 2.27 1.12 17.48
C GLU A 141 2.20 2.40 18.31
N LEU A 142 2.07 3.57 17.68
CA LEU A 142 1.90 4.85 18.36
C LEU A 142 0.61 4.90 19.19
N TYR A 143 -0.47 4.34 18.67
CA TYR A 143 -1.73 4.26 19.40
C TYR A 143 -1.60 3.41 20.66
N ASN A 144 -0.97 2.26 20.56
CA ASN A 144 -0.70 1.36 21.70
C ASN A 144 0.25 2.00 22.74
N LYS A 145 1.18 2.84 22.29
CA LYS A 145 2.05 3.65 23.16
C LYS A 145 1.37 4.93 23.71
N GLN A 146 0.07 5.12 23.46
CA GLN A 146 -0.71 6.30 23.86
C GLN A 146 -0.13 7.64 23.35
N LYS A 147 0.51 7.60 22.16
CA LYS A 147 1.08 8.78 21.50
C LYS A 147 0.09 9.50 20.58
N ILE A 148 -1.12 8.96 20.40
CA ILE A 148 -2.18 9.54 19.57
C ILE A 148 -3.32 10.04 20.48
N LYS A 149 -3.68 11.32 20.31
CA LYS A 149 -4.77 11.98 21.08
C LYS A 149 -6.12 11.84 20.39
N LYS A 150 -6.14 11.96 19.07
CA LYS A 150 -7.36 12.00 18.27
C LYS A 150 -7.11 11.38 16.90
N ILE A 151 -8.14 10.75 16.36
CA ILE A 151 -8.17 10.22 15.01
C ILE A 151 -9.37 10.86 14.31
N SER A 152 -9.12 11.38 13.10
CA SER A 152 -10.17 11.95 12.25
C SER A 152 -9.94 11.54 10.78
N ILE A 153 -10.94 11.75 9.95
CA ILE A 153 -10.89 11.46 8.52
C ILE A 153 -11.42 12.67 7.75
N GLU A 154 -10.67 13.05 6.71
CA GLU A 154 -11.14 13.91 5.63
C GLU A 154 -11.57 13.01 4.47
N PRO A 155 -12.88 12.72 4.34
CA PRO A 155 -13.35 11.75 3.37
C PRO A 155 -13.53 12.36 1.98
N THR A 156 -13.23 11.57 0.94
CA THR A 156 -13.73 11.84 -0.41
C THR A 156 -15.26 11.80 -0.43
N GLU A 157 -15.87 12.31 -1.51
CA GLU A 157 -17.34 12.21 -1.66
C GLU A 157 -17.82 10.75 -1.66
N TYR A 158 -17.10 9.87 -2.37
CA TYR A 158 -17.36 8.43 -2.35
C TYR A 158 -17.30 7.85 -0.93
N MET A 159 -16.23 8.14 -0.19
CA MET A 159 -16.07 7.65 1.18
C MET A 159 -17.15 8.22 2.12
N ARG A 160 -17.57 9.45 1.91
CA ARG A 160 -18.67 10.07 2.69
C ARG A 160 -19.98 9.31 2.49
N LYS A 161 -20.29 8.92 1.25
CA LYS A 161 -21.46 8.07 0.94
C LYS A 161 -21.34 6.69 1.60
N LYS A 162 -20.16 6.08 1.56
CA LYS A 162 -19.88 4.80 2.25
C LYS A 162 -20.02 4.90 3.76
N ILE A 163 -19.49 5.94 4.38
CA ILE A 163 -19.60 6.20 5.83
C ILE A 163 -21.07 6.40 6.20
N HIS A 164 -21.82 7.16 5.40
CA HIS A 164 -23.26 7.36 5.64
C HIS A 164 -24.03 6.02 5.57
N LYS A 165 -23.71 5.15 4.61
CA LYS A 165 -24.36 3.84 4.43
C LYS A 165 -23.96 2.83 5.52
N ASN A 166 -22.69 2.77 5.90
CA ASN A 166 -22.09 1.66 6.66
C ASN A 166 -21.46 2.06 8.00
N GLY A 167 -21.47 3.35 8.36
CA GLY A 167 -20.76 3.89 9.53
C GLY A 167 -19.25 4.06 9.25
N THR A 168 -18.55 4.71 10.19
CA THR A 168 -17.10 4.91 10.12
C THR A 168 -16.37 3.64 10.55
N LYS A 169 -15.46 3.13 9.73
CA LYS A 169 -14.56 2.04 10.10
C LYS A 169 -13.27 2.59 10.73
N ASN A 170 -12.66 1.83 11.60
CA ASN A 170 -11.41 2.23 12.25
C ASN A 170 -10.22 1.70 11.44
N ILE A 171 -9.43 2.59 10.84
CA ILE A 171 -8.25 2.20 10.05
C ILE A 171 -7.22 1.42 10.87
N LEU A 172 -7.14 1.64 12.18
CA LEU A 172 -6.25 0.90 13.06
C LEU A 172 -6.68 -0.56 13.30
N SER A 173 -7.89 -0.96 12.86
CA SER A 173 -8.31 -2.37 12.87
C SER A 173 -7.83 -3.16 11.65
N ALA A 174 -7.09 -2.54 10.71
CA ALA A 174 -6.51 -3.23 9.56
C ALA A 174 -5.64 -4.42 10.00
N ASN A 175 -5.57 -5.46 9.18
CA ASN A 175 -4.67 -6.59 9.43
C ASN A 175 -3.19 -6.15 9.40
N ASN A 176 -2.30 -6.96 9.94
CA ASN A 176 -0.87 -6.75 9.77
C ASN A 176 -0.50 -6.94 8.30
N SER A 177 0.44 -6.14 7.81
CA SER A 177 0.81 -6.13 6.40
C SER A 177 1.61 -7.35 5.95
N SER A 178 2.25 -8.09 6.85
CA SER A 178 3.06 -9.26 6.49
C SER A 178 2.35 -10.57 6.81
N ARG A 179 2.52 -11.56 5.93
CA ARG A 179 1.92 -12.89 6.09
C ARG A 179 2.92 -14.00 5.75
N ILE A 180 2.85 -15.07 6.53
CA ILE A 180 3.45 -16.36 6.22
C ILE A 180 2.30 -17.35 6.12
N SER A 181 2.25 -18.14 5.05
CA SER A 181 1.25 -19.19 4.88
C SER A 181 1.87 -20.49 4.40
N ILE A 182 1.25 -21.60 4.80
CA ILE A 182 1.56 -22.95 4.31
C ILE A 182 0.27 -23.50 3.74
N GLN A 183 0.34 -24.02 2.52
CA GLN A 183 -0.79 -24.62 1.83
C GLN A 183 -0.39 -25.99 1.34
N TYR A 184 -1.31 -26.95 1.41
CA TYR A 184 -1.15 -28.27 0.86
C TYR A 184 -2.15 -28.46 -0.28
N GLN A 185 -1.64 -28.82 -1.45
CA GLN A 185 -2.47 -29.19 -2.60
C GLN A 185 -2.44 -30.70 -2.76
N SER A 186 -3.61 -31.34 -2.60
CA SER A 186 -3.76 -32.80 -2.71
C SER A 186 -4.03 -33.33 -4.12
N ILE A 187 -4.45 -32.43 -5.04
CA ILE A 187 -4.72 -32.78 -6.44
C ILE A 187 -3.40 -32.71 -7.22
N SER A 188 -3.20 -33.66 -8.16
CA SER A 188 -1.98 -33.77 -8.95
C SER A 188 -1.65 -32.47 -9.71
N PRO A 189 -0.40 -31.95 -9.60
CA PRO A 189 0.71 -32.51 -8.81
C PRO A 189 0.60 -32.18 -7.33
N ASN A 190 0.77 -33.18 -6.44
CA ASN A 190 0.76 -32.96 -4.99
C ASN A 190 1.98 -32.15 -4.56
N TYR A 191 1.76 -31.06 -3.85
CA TYR A 191 2.85 -30.24 -3.30
C TYR A 191 2.43 -29.51 -2.01
N VAL A 192 3.42 -29.13 -1.24
CA VAL A 192 3.29 -28.14 -0.17
C VAL A 192 3.84 -26.81 -0.69
N LEU A 193 3.12 -25.75 -0.42
CA LEU A 193 3.50 -24.37 -0.77
C LEU A 193 3.71 -23.56 0.50
N PHE A 194 4.88 -22.98 0.63
CA PHE A 194 5.21 -21.98 1.64
C PHE A 194 5.24 -20.61 0.96
N GLN A 195 4.46 -19.65 1.50
CA GLN A 195 4.42 -18.28 0.96
C GLN A 195 4.86 -17.28 2.03
N LEU A 196 5.73 -16.37 1.65
CA LEU A 196 6.18 -15.23 2.42
C LEU A 196 5.77 -13.94 1.71
N SER A 197 4.97 -13.12 2.37
CA SER A 197 4.46 -11.86 1.83
C SER A 197 4.80 -10.71 2.77
N PRO A 198 5.78 -9.87 2.45
CA PRO A 198 6.13 -8.69 3.26
C PRO A 198 5.01 -7.66 3.33
N VAL A 199 4.28 -7.47 2.22
CA VAL A 199 3.07 -6.65 2.17
C VAL A 199 1.93 -7.50 1.64
N TYR A 200 0.93 -7.72 2.48
CA TYR A 200 -0.19 -8.60 2.20
C TYR A 200 -1.51 -8.00 2.70
N GLN A 201 -2.46 -7.93 1.80
CA GLN A 201 -3.90 -7.74 2.05
C GLN A 201 -4.63 -8.56 1.00
N ASP A 202 -5.55 -9.41 1.42
CA ASP A 202 -6.37 -10.20 0.48
C ASP A 202 -7.84 -9.80 0.61
N ILE A 203 -8.58 -9.84 -0.49
CA ILE A 203 -10.02 -9.52 -0.50
C ILE A 203 -10.85 -10.49 0.36
N ARG A 204 -10.31 -11.68 0.66
CA ARG A 204 -10.95 -12.70 1.50
C ARG A 204 -10.66 -12.53 2.99
N ASP A 205 -9.74 -11.63 3.35
CA ASP A 205 -9.45 -11.34 4.75
C ASP A 205 -10.59 -10.49 5.35
N THR A 206 -10.80 -10.61 6.66
CA THR A 206 -11.76 -9.77 7.37
C THR A 206 -11.41 -8.29 7.18
N ASN A 207 -12.28 -7.57 6.47
CA ASN A 207 -12.03 -6.18 6.09
C ASN A 207 -12.74 -5.21 7.05
N SER A 208 -12.28 -5.17 8.31
CA SER A 208 -12.85 -4.29 9.34
C SER A 208 -12.39 -2.83 9.24
N ALA A 209 -11.29 -2.59 8.56
CA ALA A 209 -10.66 -1.25 8.47
C ALA A 209 -11.05 -0.46 7.22
N TYR A 210 -11.38 -1.14 6.14
CA TYR A 210 -11.63 -0.51 4.84
C TYR A 210 -13.08 -0.66 4.41
N HIS A 211 -13.58 0.30 3.65
CA HIS A 211 -14.96 0.27 3.11
C HIS A 211 -15.07 -0.49 1.79
N ASP A 212 -13.94 -0.69 1.10
CA ASP A 212 -13.86 -1.38 -0.16
C ASP A 212 -13.03 -2.65 -0.04
N GLU A 213 -13.29 -3.60 -0.93
CA GLU A 213 -12.51 -4.82 -1.01
C GLU A 213 -11.19 -4.53 -1.73
N LEU A 214 -10.09 -4.66 -0.99
CA LEU A 214 -8.75 -4.37 -1.46
C LEU A 214 -7.87 -5.62 -1.40
N GLU A 215 -7.10 -5.85 -2.46
CA GLU A 215 -6.00 -6.80 -2.46
C GLU A 215 -4.70 -6.05 -2.76
N SER A 216 -3.67 -6.31 -1.97
CA SER A 216 -2.33 -5.80 -2.18
C SER A 216 -1.31 -6.84 -1.74
N LYS A 217 -0.50 -7.32 -2.69
CA LYS A 217 0.61 -8.25 -2.43
C LYS A 217 1.86 -7.69 -3.09
N ILE A 218 2.89 -7.46 -2.30
CA ILE A 218 4.14 -6.87 -2.78
C ILE A 218 5.30 -7.69 -2.27
N GLY A 219 6.17 -8.14 -3.18
CA GLY A 219 7.34 -8.94 -2.86
C GLY A 219 6.99 -10.34 -2.33
N GLU A 220 5.80 -10.88 -2.66
CA GLU A 220 5.41 -12.22 -2.22
C GLU A 220 6.21 -13.28 -2.96
N ILE A 221 6.76 -14.25 -2.22
CA ILE A 221 7.52 -15.38 -2.75
C ILE A 221 6.80 -16.66 -2.35
N GLY A 222 6.50 -17.50 -3.33
CA GLY A 222 5.96 -18.85 -3.17
C GLY A 222 7.03 -19.91 -3.42
N LEU A 223 7.30 -20.74 -2.41
CA LEU A 223 8.24 -21.86 -2.48
C LEU A 223 7.46 -23.17 -2.33
N GLY A 224 7.55 -24.03 -3.32
CA GLY A 224 6.86 -25.31 -3.34
C GLY A 224 7.80 -26.49 -3.16
N TYR A 225 7.27 -27.59 -2.62
CA TYR A 225 7.92 -28.89 -2.62
C TYR A 225 6.98 -29.95 -3.19
N SER A 226 7.35 -30.52 -4.32
CA SER A 226 6.58 -31.60 -4.97
C SER A 226 6.96 -32.97 -4.45
N PHE A 227 6.05 -33.66 -3.82
CA PHE A 227 6.26 -35.04 -3.32
C PHE A 227 6.49 -36.02 -4.45
N LYS A 228 5.77 -35.84 -5.58
CA LYS A 228 5.92 -36.74 -6.75
C LYS A 228 7.28 -36.64 -7.41
N LYS A 229 7.82 -35.41 -7.52
CA LYS A 229 9.12 -35.14 -8.16
C LYS A 229 10.30 -35.15 -7.17
N ASN A 230 10.01 -35.23 -5.87
CA ASN A 230 10.97 -35.11 -4.77
C ASN A 230 11.90 -33.87 -4.94
N LYS A 231 11.28 -32.71 -5.25
CA LYS A 231 12.03 -31.49 -5.63
C LYS A 231 11.35 -30.23 -5.12
N ALA A 232 12.17 -29.32 -4.58
CA ALA A 232 11.76 -27.94 -4.31
C ALA A 232 11.74 -27.09 -5.58
N PHE A 233 10.84 -26.12 -5.65
CA PHE A 233 10.72 -25.20 -6.77
C PHE A 233 10.21 -23.84 -6.27
N VAL A 234 10.48 -22.78 -7.05
CA VAL A 234 9.82 -21.49 -6.85
C VAL A 234 8.51 -21.53 -7.63
N GLU A 235 7.39 -21.35 -6.93
CA GLU A 235 6.07 -21.33 -7.55
C GLU A 235 5.78 -20.00 -8.22
N SER A 236 6.04 -18.91 -7.46
CA SER A 236 5.81 -17.55 -7.94
C SER A 236 6.63 -16.51 -7.19
N ILE A 237 6.88 -15.40 -7.83
CA ILE A 237 7.37 -14.16 -7.23
C ILE A 237 6.41 -13.05 -7.67
N ASN A 238 5.50 -12.63 -6.79
CA ASN A 238 4.62 -11.49 -7.05
C ASN A 238 5.37 -10.20 -6.69
N ILE A 239 5.89 -9.52 -7.71
CA ILE A 239 6.55 -8.23 -7.52
C ILE A 239 5.52 -7.22 -7.03
N LEU A 240 4.37 -7.18 -7.72
CA LEU A 240 3.25 -6.31 -7.38
C LEU A 240 1.94 -6.94 -7.86
N LYS A 241 0.99 -7.13 -6.95
CA LYS A 241 -0.38 -7.50 -7.27
C LYS A 241 -1.32 -6.61 -6.48
N MET A 242 -2.21 -5.92 -7.18
CA MET A 242 -3.11 -4.95 -6.61
C MET A 242 -4.48 -5.07 -7.25
N ARG A 243 -5.52 -5.04 -6.42
CA ARG A 243 -6.91 -5.05 -6.87
C ARG A 243 -7.76 -4.19 -5.93
N SER A 244 -8.68 -3.43 -6.52
CA SER A 244 -9.71 -2.73 -5.77
C SER A 244 -11.06 -3.02 -6.39
N ILE A 245 -12.03 -3.42 -5.58
CA ILE A 245 -13.42 -3.60 -5.98
C ILE A 245 -14.20 -2.43 -5.40
N LEU A 246 -14.66 -1.54 -6.28
CA LEU A 246 -15.40 -0.34 -5.90
C LEU A 246 -16.89 -0.54 -6.13
N ASP A 247 -17.71 0.11 -5.31
CA ASP A 247 -19.16 0.12 -5.49
C ASP A 247 -19.54 1.14 -6.57
N TYR A 248 -19.79 0.64 -7.78
CA TYR A 248 -20.16 1.43 -8.94
C TYR A 248 -21.46 2.24 -8.74
N THR A 249 -22.32 1.79 -7.83
CA THR A 249 -23.60 2.49 -7.57
C THR A 249 -23.42 3.81 -6.81
N LEU A 250 -22.32 4.00 -6.12
CA LEU A 250 -22.02 5.20 -5.33
C LEU A 250 -21.21 6.23 -6.09
N GLU A 251 -20.33 5.77 -6.97
CA GLU A 251 -19.50 6.61 -7.83
C GLU A 251 -19.22 5.84 -9.11
N ALA A 252 -19.31 6.51 -10.25
CA ALA A 252 -19.02 5.90 -11.55
C ALA A 252 -17.50 5.70 -11.76
N ASP A 253 -16.83 5.00 -10.84
CA ASP A 253 -15.44 4.58 -11.01
C ASP A 253 -15.37 3.06 -11.15
N TYR A 254 -14.33 2.59 -11.83
CA TYR A 254 -14.16 1.18 -12.15
C TYR A 254 -13.33 0.47 -11.08
N SER A 255 -13.67 -0.78 -10.82
CA SER A 255 -12.79 -1.72 -10.15
C SER A 255 -11.54 -1.94 -10.99
N LYS A 256 -10.37 -2.03 -10.36
CA LYS A 256 -9.07 -2.07 -11.03
C LYS A 256 -8.27 -3.27 -10.58
N HIS A 257 -7.51 -3.85 -11.51
CA HIS A 257 -6.56 -4.90 -11.24
C HIS A 257 -5.25 -4.63 -11.97
N PHE A 258 -4.15 -4.86 -11.27
CA PHE A 258 -2.80 -4.87 -11.84
C PHE A 258 -1.99 -5.98 -11.19
N LYS A 259 -1.23 -6.73 -11.99
CA LYS A 259 -0.30 -7.74 -11.53
C LYS A 259 0.98 -7.72 -12.36
N LEU A 260 2.11 -7.79 -11.67
CA LEU A 260 3.43 -8.02 -12.23
C LEU A 260 4.09 -9.13 -11.43
N SER A 261 4.37 -10.25 -12.07
CA SER A 261 4.88 -11.44 -11.40
C SER A 261 5.81 -12.26 -12.28
N LEU A 262 6.56 -13.15 -11.63
CA LEU A 262 7.25 -14.28 -12.24
C LEU A 262 6.50 -15.54 -11.77
N GLU A 263 5.98 -16.34 -12.68
CA GLU A 263 5.15 -17.51 -12.36
C GLU A 263 5.70 -18.79 -12.99
N ASN A 264 5.71 -19.85 -12.22
CA ASN A 264 6.00 -21.19 -12.71
C ASN A 264 4.73 -21.80 -13.29
N ASP A 265 4.86 -22.43 -14.44
CA ASP A 265 3.81 -23.26 -14.99
C ASP A 265 3.96 -24.70 -14.47
N LEU A 266 3.19 -25.03 -13.45
CA LEU A 266 3.26 -26.34 -12.80
C LEU A 266 2.76 -27.47 -13.69
N SER A 267 2.06 -27.17 -14.80
CA SER A 267 1.64 -28.16 -15.82
C SER A 267 2.80 -28.57 -16.74
N GLU A 268 3.82 -27.72 -16.88
CA GLU A 268 5.00 -28.02 -17.66
C GLU A 268 6.06 -28.75 -16.82
N GLU A 269 6.87 -29.56 -17.45
CA GLU A 269 8.01 -30.23 -16.78
C GLU A 269 9.15 -29.24 -16.39
N SER A 270 9.16 -28.08 -17.02
CA SER A 270 10.15 -27.03 -16.77
C SER A 270 9.81 -26.24 -15.50
N THR A 271 10.85 -25.92 -14.72
CA THR A 271 10.73 -25.07 -13.52
C THR A 271 11.07 -23.60 -13.81
N ASN A 272 10.85 -23.14 -15.03
CA ASN A 272 11.22 -21.79 -15.45
C ASN A 272 10.12 -20.80 -15.07
N LEU A 273 10.50 -19.78 -14.30
CA LEU A 273 9.64 -18.66 -13.99
C LEU A 273 9.38 -17.81 -15.25
N LYS A 274 8.12 -17.58 -15.55
CA LYS A 274 7.67 -16.80 -16.71
C LYS A 274 7.20 -15.42 -16.26
N PRO A 275 7.76 -14.32 -16.78
CA PRO A 275 7.24 -12.99 -16.54
C PRO A 275 5.77 -12.89 -16.98
N THR A 276 4.93 -12.38 -16.09
CA THR A 276 3.49 -12.23 -16.31
C THR A 276 3.08 -10.82 -15.91
N ILE A 277 2.32 -10.16 -16.78
CA ILE A 277 1.69 -8.88 -16.50
C ILE A 277 0.19 -9.00 -16.78
N GLU A 278 -0.65 -8.47 -15.88
CA GLU A 278 -2.11 -8.44 -16.03
C GLU A 278 -2.65 -7.05 -15.72
N PHE A 279 -3.63 -6.63 -16.50
CA PHE A 279 -4.45 -5.44 -16.27
C PHE A 279 -5.92 -5.81 -16.30
N GLY A 280 -6.72 -5.19 -15.45
CA GLY A 280 -8.16 -5.39 -15.44
C GLY A 280 -8.90 -4.12 -15.07
N LEU A 281 -10.05 -3.94 -15.71
CA LEU A 281 -11.03 -2.91 -15.38
C LEU A 281 -12.40 -3.57 -15.34
N GLY A 282 -13.20 -3.24 -14.33
CA GLY A 282 -14.49 -3.91 -14.14
C GLY A 282 -15.42 -3.13 -13.23
N TRP A 283 -16.47 -3.79 -12.80
CA TRP A 283 -17.53 -3.21 -11.99
C TRP A 283 -17.75 -4.04 -10.74
N GLY A 284 -18.04 -3.38 -9.65
CA GLY A 284 -18.48 -3.99 -8.40
C GLY A 284 -19.76 -3.37 -7.89
N ILE A 285 -20.54 -4.14 -7.17
CA ILE A 285 -21.68 -3.68 -6.41
C ILE A 285 -21.49 -4.21 -5.00
N SER A 286 -21.58 -3.34 -4.02
CA SER A 286 -21.38 -3.71 -2.61
C SER A 286 -22.58 -3.31 -1.79
N ASP A 287 -23.16 -4.28 -1.08
CA ASP A 287 -24.12 -4.04 0.00
C ASP A 287 -23.48 -4.40 1.34
N LYS A 288 -24.20 -4.20 2.45
CA LYS A 288 -23.69 -4.44 3.81
C LYS A 288 -23.19 -5.87 4.04
N MET A 289 -23.75 -6.84 3.32
CA MET A 289 -23.51 -8.26 3.54
C MET A 289 -22.81 -8.98 2.38
N LEU A 290 -22.82 -8.39 1.20
CA LEU A 290 -22.31 -9.08 -0.02
C LEU A 290 -21.77 -8.05 -1.00
N SER A 291 -20.58 -8.30 -1.47
CA SER A 291 -20.01 -7.62 -2.63
C SER A 291 -19.95 -8.58 -3.81
N SER A 292 -20.44 -8.16 -4.96
CA SER A 292 -20.32 -8.90 -6.22
C SER A 292 -19.56 -8.09 -7.24
N TYR A 293 -18.76 -8.74 -8.09
CA TYR A 293 -17.98 -8.03 -9.09
C TYR A 293 -17.78 -8.85 -10.37
N PHE A 294 -17.58 -8.11 -11.45
CA PHE A 294 -17.11 -8.61 -12.74
C PHE A 294 -15.86 -7.84 -13.15
N LEU A 295 -14.76 -8.55 -13.33
CA LEU A 295 -13.43 -7.99 -13.58
C LEU A 295 -12.75 -8.69 -14.76
N PRO A 296 -13.01 -8.27 -16.00
CA PRO A 296 -12.26 -8.73 -17.17
C PRO A 296 -10.81 -8.29 -17.07
N LYS A 297 -9.89 -9.23 -17.29
CA LYS A 297 -8.45 -9.02 -17.24
C LYS A 297 -7.82 -9.39 -18.57
N LEU A 298 -6.88 -8.56 -19.01
CA LEU A 298 -5.97 -8.83 -20.12
C LEU A 298 -4.61 -9.14 -19.55
N GLY A 299 -4.04 -10.28 -19.89
CA GLY A 299 -2.73 -10.69 -19.42
C GLY A 299 -1.80 -11.05 -20.56
N TYR A 300 -0.51 -10.84 -20.34
CA TYR A 300 0.57 -11.29 -21.19
C TYR A 300 1.56 -12.09 -20.35
N ARG A 301 1.81 -13.34 -20.77
CA ARG A 301 2.83 -14.22 -20.18
C ARG A 301 3.94 -14.45 -21.19
N TYR A 302 5.15 -14.09 -20.84
CA TYR A 302 6.29 -14.29 -21.69
C TYR A 302 6.72 -15.77 -21.66
N ASN A 303 6.66 -16.42 -22.80
CA ASN A 303 7.28 -17.70 -23.10
C ASN A 303 7.97 -17.61 -24.46
N GLN A 304 8.47 -18.72 -25.01
CA GLN A 304 9.19 -18.72 -26.32
C GLN A 304 8.39 -18.05 -27.47
N TYR A 305 7.05 -17.97 -27.35
CA TYR A 305 6.15 -17.42 -28.36
C TYR A 305 5.34 -16.22 -27.88
N GLY A 306 5.37 -15.89 -26.57
CA GLY A 306 4.53 -14.88 -25.93
C GLY A 306 3.04 -15.22 -26.00
N ASN A 307 2.35 -15.30 -24.88
CA ASN A 307 0.91 -15.62 -24.84
C ASN A 307 0.13 -14.43 -24.28
N LEU A 308 -0.71 -13.85 -25.14
CA LEU A 308 -1.77 -12.94 -24.74
C LEU A 308 -2.98 -13.76 -24.33
N TYR A 309 -3.60 -13.46 -23.21
CA TYR A 309 -4.79 -14.16 -22.74
C TYR A 309 -5.81 -13.20 -22.12
N LEU A 310 -7.06 -13.60 -22.17
CA LEU A 310 -8.17 -12.97 -21.47
C LEU A 310 -8.57 -13.84 -20.27
N ALA A 311 -8.71 -13.23 -19.11
CA ALA A 311 -9.10 -13.92 -17.88
C ALA A 311 -10.23 -13.16 -17.19
N PRO A 312 -11.49 -13.36 -17.62
CA PRO A 312 -12.63 -12.77 -16.94
C PRO A 312 -12.76 -13.38 -15.54
N GLU A 313 -13.05 -12.55 -14.56
CA GLU A 313 -13.27 -12.96 -13.18
C GLU A 313 -14.63 -12.45 -12.70
N ILE A 314 -15.42 -13.33 -12.14
CA ILE A 314 -16.68 -13.02 -11.45
C ILE A 314 -16.50 -13.51 -10.02
N GLY A 315 -16.84 -12.68 -9.05
CA GLY A 315 -16.72 -13.06 -7.64
C GLY A 315 -17.82 -12.48 -6.77
N PHE A 316 -18.00 -13.18 -5.64
CA PHE A 316 -18.84 -12.77 -4.53
C PHE A 316 -17.99 -12.79 -3.26
N ILE A 317 -18.06 -11.75 -2.45
CA ILE A 317 -17.25 -11.58 -1.23
C ILE A 317 -18.19 -11.22 -0.09
#